data_ae85f164a2984c5c098b4d80e089e892
#
_entry.id   ae85f164a2984c5c098b4d80e089e892
#
_cell.length_a   1.000
_cell.length_b   1.000
_cell.length_c   1.000
_cell.angle_alpha   90.00
_cell.angle_beta   90.00
_cell.angle_gamma   90.00
#
_symmetry.space_group_name_H-M   'P 1'
#
loop_
_entity.id
_entity.type
_entity.pdbx_description
1 polymer ?
#
loop_
_entity_poly.entity_id
_entity_poly.type
_entity_poly.pdbx_seq_one_letter_code
_entity_poly.pdbx_strand_id
1 'polypeptide(L)'
;MEDTTRLNVSKLGTKKYWDDFYALERENLSKNPEDTGECWFDDNGAEERMVEFLVDNDGELRISTQSKMIDLGTGNGHLLFELCENDFDGPMVGVDYSEESVQFASHISKAKGYDTNASFMAADIFDSSWSPGKFDIVLDKGTLDAIALSGKKFANDKTVIDVYSTVIEKLLESGGIFLITSCNFTEQELINIVQTDRLKVWKRINYPVYEFGGVKGTTICSVAFVKQ
;
A
#
# COMPACT_ATOMS: atom_id res chain seq x y z
N MET A 1 -26.75 -10.76 6.86
CA MET A 1 -25.88 -10.47 5.71
C MET A 1 -24.63 -11.27 5.93
N GLU A 2 -24.19 -12.05 4.97
CA GLU A 2 -22.98 -12.84 5.08
C GLU A 2 -21.78 -11.89 5.22
N ASP A 3 -20.81 -12.23 6.06
CA ASP A 3 -19.59 -11.42 6.23
C ASP A 3 -18.65 -11.68 5.06
N THR A 4 -18.66 -10.79 4.08
CA THR A 4 -17.87 -10.88 2.85
C THR A 4 -16.43 -10.39 3.01
N THR A 5 -16.08 -9.85 4.20
CA THR A 5 -14.72 -9.35 4.47
C THR A 5 -13.72 -10.48 4.79
N ARG A 6 -14.22 -11.69 5.07
CA ARG A 6 -13.39 -12.87 5.35
C ARG A 6 -13.03 -13.60 4.07
N LEU A 7 -11.85 -13.30 3.54
CA LEU A 7 -11.34 -13.91 2.32
C LEU A 7 -10.84 -15.35 2.57
N ASN A 8 -10.93 -16.19 1.54
CA ASN A 8 -10.36 -17.52 1.56
C ASN A 8 -8.82 -17.45 1.50
N VAL A 9 -8.16 -18.35 2.23
CA VAL A 9 -6.69 -18.47 2.21
C VAL A 9 -6.21 -18.75 0.78
N SER A 10 -5.19 -18.05 0.35
CA SER A 10 -4.58 -18.18 -0.97
C SER A 10 -3.05 -18.15 -0.87
N LYS A 11 -2.36 -18.68 -1.90
CA LYS A 11 -0.90 -18.56 -2.01
C LYS A 11 -0.42 -17.12 -1.98
N LEU A 12 -1.22 -16.17 -2.49
CA LEU A 12 -0.93 -14.72 -2.48
C LEU A 12 -0.84 -14.14 -1.07
N GLY A 13 -1.39 -14.81 -0.05
CA GLY A 13 -1.25 -14.43 1.35
C GLY A 13 0.02 -14.96 2.03
N THR A 14 0.90 -15.67 1.31
CA THR A 14 2.08 -16.32 1.91
C THR A 14 3.38 -15.60 1.57
N LYS A 15 4.26 -15.44 2.58
CA LYS A 15 5.60 -14.86 2.38
C LYS A 15 6.38 -15.61 1.31
N LYS A 16 6.30 -16.96 1.32
CA LYS A 16 7.02 -17.77 0.33
C LYS A 16 6.67 -17.44 -1.12
N TYR A 17 5.39 -17.17 -1.40
CA TYR A 17 4.98 -16.78 -2.75
C TYR A 17 5.67 -15.48 -3.18
N TRP A 18 5.70 -14.48 -2.32
CA TRP A 18 6.29 -13.18 -2.63
C TRP A 18 7.83 -13.23 -2.65
N ASP A 19 8.45 -14.02 -1.78
CA ASP A 19 9.90 -14.26 -1.86
C ASP A 19 10.28 -14.90 -3.20
N ASP A 20 9.57 -15.95 -3.63
CA ASP A 20 9.81 -16.62 -4.91
C ASP A 20 9.55 -15.66 -6.11
N PHE A 21 8.49 -14.86 -6.02
CA PHE A 21 8.11 -13.88 -7.05
C PHE A 21 9.20 -12.81 -7.22
N TYR A 22 9.59 -12.14 -6.16
CA TYR A 22 10.60 -11.07 -6.24
C TYR A 22 12.01 -11.59 -6.51
N ALA A 23 12.33 -12.82 -6.14
CA ALA A 23 13.58 -13.46 -6.56
C ALA A 23 13.63 -13.63 -8.09
N LEU A 24 12.50 -14.02 -8.71
CA LEU A 24 12.38 -14.11 -10.18
C LEU A 24 12.47 -12.73 -10.84
N GLU A 25 11.79 -11.73 -10.32
CA GLU A 25 11.84 -10.35 -10.83
C GLU A 25 13.28 -9.81 -10.80
N ARG A 26 14.02 -10.05 -9.73
CA ARG A 26 15.45 -9.68 -9.64
C ARG A 26 16.30 -10.41 -10.69
N GLU A 27 16.01 -11.68 -10.97
CA GLU A 27 16.70 -12.41 -12.02
C GLU A 27 16.40 -11.80 -13.40
N ASN A 28 15.15 -11.40 -13.66
CA ASN A 28 14.74 -10.72 -14.89
C ASN A 28 15.46 -9.37 -15.04
N LEU A 29 15.47 -8.53 -14.01
CA LEU A 29 16.22 -7.27 -14.00
C LEU A 29 17.71 -7.47 -14.30
N SER A 30 18.34 -8.55 -13.77
CA SER A 30 19.75 -8.84 -14.04
C SER A 30 20.03 -9.16 -15.52
N LYS A 31 19.04 -9.66 -16.23
CA LYS A 31 19.11 -9.98 -17.67
C LYS A 31 18.70 -8.79 -18.55
N ASN A 32 17.78 -7.99 -18.08
CA ASN A 32 17.27 -6.79 -18.73
C ASN A 32 17.13 -5.64 -17.73
N PRO A 33 18.07 -4.68 -17.70
CA PRO A 33 18.05 -3.56 -16.74
C PRO A 33 16.81 -2.63 -16.84
N GLU A 34 16.06 -2.71 -17.93
CA GLU A 34 14.81 -1.95 -18.12
C GLU A 34 13.59 -2.67 -17.54
N ASP A 35 13.73 -3.95 -17.16
CA ASP A 35 12.66 -4.74 -16.56
C ASP A 35 12.60 -4.49 -15.05
N THR A 36 11.83 -3.50 -14.66
CA THR A 36 11.62 -3.11 -13.25
C THR A 36 10.49 -3.87 -12.56
N GLY A 37 10.03 -4.96 -13.17
CA GLY A 37 9.02 -5.85 -12.62
C GLY A 37 7.58 -5.41 -12.84
N GLU A 38 6.64 -6.25 -12.42
CA GLU A 38 5.20 -6.04 -12.60
C GLU A 38 4.69 -4.94 -11.67
N CYS A 39 3.94 -3.97 -12.21
CA CYS A 39 3.20 -2.99 -11.44
C CYS A 39 1.77 -3.50 -11.18
N TRP A 40 1.45 -3.83 -9.94
CA TRP A 40 0.12 -4.30 -9.53
C TRP A 40 -0.92 -3.19 -9.69
N PHE A 41 -2.07 -3.53 -10.30
CA PHE A 41 -3.19 -2.63 -10.63
C PHE A 41 -2.89 -1.60 -11.74
N ASP A 42 -1.88 -1.85 -12.57
CA ASP A 42 -1.54 -1.00 -13.72
C ASP A 42 -2.74 -0.88 -14.69
N ASP A 43 -3.42 -1.98 -15.00
CA ASP A 43 -4.63 -2.01 -15.83
C ASP A 43 -5.73 -1.02 -15.39
N ASN A 44 -5.70 -0.58 -14.15
CA ASN A 44 -6.65 0.37 -13.57
C ASN A 44 -6.06 1.77 -13.40
N GLY A 45 -4.77 1.96 -13.68
CA GLY A 45 -4.05 3.20 -13.41
C GLY A 45 -4.07 3.58 -11.94
N ALA A 46 -4.01 2.57 -11.04
CA ALA A 46 -4.16 2.82 -9.60
C ALA A 46 -3.04 3.67 -9.04
N GLU A 47 -1.82 3.39 -9.43
CA GLU A 47 -0.63 4.08 -8.96
C GLU A 47 -0.63 5.54 -9.40
N GLU A 48 -0.81 5.80 -10.70
CA GLU A 48 -0.96 7.14 -11.26
C GLU A 48 -2.04 7.95 -10.52
N ARG A 49 -3.21 7.35 -10.29
CA ARG A 49 -4.32 8.03 -9.58
C ARG A 49 -4.04 8.28 -8.11
N MET A 50 -3.27 7.42 -7.44
CA MET A 50 -2.83 7.67 -6.07
C MET A 50 -1.86 8.85 -6.02
N VAL A 51 -0.94 8.94 -6.98
CA VAL A 51 0.02 10.04 -7.09
C VAL A 51 -0.71 11.34 -7.47
N GLU A 52 -1.57 11.33 -8.50
CA GLU A 52 -2.41 12.48 -8.88
C GLU A 52 -3.24 12.98 -7.68
N PHE A 53 -3.81 12.06 -6.90
CA PHE A 53 -4.57 12.43 -5.70
C PHE A 53 -3.71 13.20 -4.69
N LEU A 54 -2.44 12.82 -4.49
CA LEU A 54 -1.55 13.53 -3.58
C LEU A 54 -1.13 14.88 -4.16
N VAL A 55 -0.84 14.96 -5.46
CA VAL A 55 -0.53 16.22 -6.17
C VAL A 55 -1.70 17.20 -6.10
N ASP A 56 -2.92 16.73 -6.41
CA ASP A 56 -4.14 17.56 -6.41
C ASP A 56 -4.51 18.08 -5.01
N ASN A 57 -4.02 17.44 -3.96
CA ASN A 57 -4.28 17.81 -2.57
C ASN A 57 -3.05 18.39 -1.87
N ASP A 58 -2.02 18.81 -2.61
CA ASP A 58 -0.85 19.48 -2.04
C ASP A 58 -1.26 20.71 -1.23
N GLY A 59 -0.71 20.85 -0.03
CA GLY A 59 -1.06 21.90 0.92
C GLY A 59 -2.31 21.62 1.77
N GLU A 60 -3.06 20.53 1.53
CA GLU A 60 -4.15 20.10 2.40
C GLU A 60 -3.65 19.15 3.49
N LEU A 61 -4.15 19.28 4.72
CA LEU A 61 -3.75 18.46 5.87
C LEU A 61 -2.21 18.43 6.04
N ARG A 62 -1.62 17.20 5.97
CA ARG A 62 -0.17 16.99 6.01
C ARG A 62 0.40 16.57 4.66
N ILE A 63 -0.27 16.88 3.57
CA ILE A 63 0.21 16.58 2.22
C ILE A 63 1.07 17.73 1.73
N SER A 64 2.30 17.43 1.38
CA SER A 64 3.23 18.32 0.70
C SER A 64 4.31 17.48 0.02
N THR A 65 5.06 18.08 -0.90
CA THR A 65 6.21 17.44 -1.56
C THR A 65 7.29 17.02 -0.55
N GLN A 66 7.30 17.58 0.67
CA GLN A 66 8.24 17.28 1.75
C GLN A 66 7.67 16.33 2.80
N SER A 67 6.47 15.79 2.61
CA SER A 67 5.83 14.89 3.56
C SER A 67 6.66 13.63 3.80
N LYS A 68 6.74 13.22 5.05
CA LYS A 68 7.33 11.94 5.43
C LYS A 68 6.33 10.81 5.14
N MET A 69 6.69 9.87 4.28
CA MET A 69 5.79 8.84 3.79
C MET A 69 6.29 7.43 4.10
N ILE A 70 5.34 6.50 4.24
CA ILE A 70 5.62 5.06 4.29
C ILE A 70 4.66 4.33 3.35
N ASP A 71 5.21 3.42 2.54
CA ASP A 71 4.47 2.52 1.66
C ASP A 71 4.52 1.10 2.22
N LEU A 72 3.35 0.53 2.54
CA LEU A 72 3.22 -0.78 3.15
C LEU A 72 3.08 -1.87 2.08
N GLY A 73 3.97 -2.87 2.12
CA GLY A 73 4.06 -3.90 1.09
C GLY A 73 4.53 -3.31 -0.24
N THR A 74 5.62 -2.56 -0.17
CA THR A 74 6.12 -1.70 -1.26
C THR A 74 6.49 -2.46 -2.55
N GLY A 75 6.68 -3.79 -2.47
CA GLY A 75 7.01 -4.61 -3.62
C GLY A 75 8.30 -4.17 -4.31
N ASN A 76 8.19 -3.83 -5.60
CA ASN A 76 9.31 -3.32 -6.40
C ASN A 76 9.60 -1.82 -6.19
N GLY A 77 8.82 -1.14 -5.36
CA GLY A 77 9.02 0.27 -5.03
C GLY A 77 8.43 1.28 -6.01
N HIS A 78 7.71 0.83 -7.03
CA HIS A 78 7.21 1.69 -8.12
C HIS A 78 6.41 2.90 -7.63
N LEU A 79 5.50 2.72 -6.66
CA LEU A 79 4.70 3.83 -6.12
C LEU A 79 5.58 4.95 -5.56
N LEU A 80 6.67 4.60 -4.86
CA LEU A 80 7.60 5.60 -4.34
C LEU A 80 8.44 6.24 -5.45
N PHE A 81 8.77 5.50 -6.51
CA PHE A 81 9.49 6.08 -7.66
C PHE A 81 8.60 7.04 -8.43
N GLU A 82 7.35 6.69 -8.65
CA GLU A 82 6.36 7.57 -9.29
C GLU A 82 6.17 8.87 -8.50
N LEU A 83 6.16 8.79 -7.16
CA LEU A 83 6.16 9.97 -6.30
C LEU A 83 7.41 10.83 -6.49
N CYS A 84 8.61 10.23 -6.57
CA CYS A 84 9.84 10.97 -6.86
C CYS A 84 9.77 11.66 -8.23
N GLU A 85 9.19 11.02 -9.25
CA GLU A 85 9.01 11.57 -10.60
C GLU A 85 8.00 12.74 -10.63
N ASN A 86 7.15 12.83 -9.60
CA ASN A 86 6.18 13.92 -9.41
C ASN A 86 6.60 14.92 -8.31
N ASP A 87 7.92 15.14 -8.15
CA ASP A 87 8.52 16.14 -7.28
C ASP A 87 8.28 15.94 -5.76
N PHE A 88 7.88 14.73 -5.33
CA PHE A 88 7.89 14.41 -3.90
C PHE A 88 9.32 14.02 -3.50
N ASP A 89 9.96 14.88 -2.73
CA ASP A 89 11.36 14.75 -2.32
C ASP A 89 11.55 14.72 -0.79
N GLY A 90 10.46 14.60 -0.03
CA GLY A 90 10.48 14.25 1.39
C GLY A 90 10.97 12.83 1.64
N PRO A 91 11.30 12.47 2.90
CA PRO A 91 11.79 11.14 3.22
C PRO A 91 10.68 10.09 3.05
N MET A 92 10.92 9.10 2.19
CA MET A 92 10.00 7.99 1.91
C MET A 92 10.62 6.65 2.31
N VAL A 93 9.80 5.78 2.89
CA VAL A 93 10.21 4.42 3.29
C VAL A 93 9.26 3.41 2.71
N GLY A 94 9.77 2.51 1.87
CA GLY A 94 9.06 1.31 1.45
C GLY A 94 9.31 0.16 2.42
N VAL A 95 8.24 -0.49 2.87
CA VAL A 95 8.34 -1.63 3.78
C VAL A 95 7.72 -2.86 3.15
N ASP A 96 8.43 -3.96 3.18
CA ASP A 96 7.92 -5.28 2.77
C ASP A 96 8.43 -6.35 3.73
N TYR A 97 7.67 -7.44 3.90
CA TYR A 97 8.17 -8.56 4.70
C TYR A 97 9.08 -9.50 3.91
N SER A 98 9.11 -9.38 2.57
CA SER A 98 10.02 -10.08 1.68
C SER A 98 11.35 -9.34 1.56
N GLU A 99 12.44 -9.98 1.97
CA GLU A 99 13.78 -9.43 1.79
C GLU A 99 14.15 -9.32 0.31
N GLU A 100 13.63 -10.21 -0.54
CA GLU A 100 13.83 -10.19 -1.99
C GLU A 100 13.20 -8.94 -2.62
N SER A 101 11.98 -8.58 -2.20
CA SER A 101 11.32 -7.34 -2.59
C SER A 101 12.17 -6.12 -2.23
N VAL A 102 12.60 -6.02 -0.97
CA VAL A 102 13.41 -4.90 -0.48
C VAL A 102 14.74 -4.76 -1.24
N GLN A 103 15.40 -5.87 -1.54
CA GLN A 103 16.65 -5.84 -2.32
C GLN A 103 16.38 -5.41 -3.77
N PHE A 104 15.25 -5.85 -4.35
CA PHE A 104 14.83 -5.49 -5.69
C PHE A 104 14.54 -3.99 -5.79
N ALA A 105 13.67 -3.46 -4.93
CA ALA A 105 13.34 -2.05 -4.87
C ALA A 105 14.58 -1.17 -4.60
N SER A 106 15.44 -1.58 -3.66
CA SER A 106 16.68 -0.84 -3.36
C SER A 106 17.65 -0.79 -4.56
N HIS A 107 17.71 -1.86 -5.34
CA HIS A 107 18.55 -1.88 -6.55
C HIS A 107 18.04 -0.90 -7.60
N ILE A 108 16.72 -0.92 -7.87
CA ILE A 108 16.08 -0.01 -8.83
C ILE A 108 16.22 1.44 -8.37
N SER A 109 15.93 1.72 -7.09
CA SER A 109 16.06 3.06 -6.49
C SER A 109 17.46 3.64 -6.73
N LYS A 110 18.50 2.85 -6.45
CA LYS A 110 19.88 3.27 -6.67
C LYS A 110 20.22 3.48 -8.15
N ALA A 111 19.74 2.62 -9.02
CA ALA A 111 19.98 2.73 -10.46
C ALA A 111 19.32 3.98 -11.07
N LYS A 112 18.13 4.34 -10.55
CA LYS A 112 17.37 5.53 -10.97
C LYS A 112 17.78 6.82 -10.22
N GLY A 113 18.60 6.74 -9.17
CA GLY A 113 19.04 7.89 -8.37
C GLY A 113 18.01 8.39 -7.36
N TYR A 114 17.07 7.55 -6.93
CA TYR A 114 16.05 7.88 -5.93
C TYR A 114 16.44 7.49 -4.51
N ASP A 115 17.62 6.88 -4.32
CA ASP A 115 18.10 6.37 -3.03
C ASP A 115 18.40 7.44 -1.98
N THR A 116 18.34 8.72 -2.36
CA THR A 116 18.38 9.85 -1.42
C THR A 116 17.03 10.11 -0.74
N ASN A 117 15.91 9.80 -1.39
CA ASN A 117 14.57 10.14 -0.97
C ASN A 117 13.76 8.87 -0.60
N ALA A 118 13.94 7.78 -1.37
CA ALA A 118 13.25 6.52 -1.17
C ALA A 118 14.20 5.44 -0.64
N SER A 119 13.96 4.99 0.58
CA SER A 119 14.68 3.88 1.24
C SER A 119 13.75 2.70 1.45
N PHE A 120 14.31 1.48 1.56
CA PHE A 120 13.53 0.25 1.69
C PHE A 120 14.02 -0.59 2.87
N MET A 121 13.08 -1.24 3.58
CA MET A 121 13.40 -2.08 4.72
C MET A 121 12.49 -3.31 4.81
N ALA A 122 13.07 -4.44 5.23
CA ALA A 122 12.31 -5.65 5.50
C ALA A 122 11.70 -5.57 6.90
N ALA A 123 10.36 -5.70 7.00
CA ALA A 123 9.67 -5.79 8.28
C ALA A 123 8.28 -6.45 8.14
N ASP A 124 7.85 -7.18 9.18
CA ASP A 124 6.45 -7.54 9.37
C ASP A 124 5.75 -6.39 10.10
N ILE A 125 4.80 -5.72 9.44
CA ILE A 125 4.05 -4.59 10.01
C ILE A 125 3.23 -4.97 11.25
N PHE A 126 3.02 -6.27 11.50
CA PHE A 126 2.34 -6.79 12.69
C PHE A 126 3.30 -7.21 13.80
N ASP A 127 4.61 -7.09 13.62
CA ASP A 127 5.58 -7.31 14.69
C ASP A 127 5.44 -6.18 15.72
N SER A 128 5.14 -6.55 16.97
CA SER A 128 4.96 -5.59 18.05
C SER A 128 6.23 -4.83 18.42
N SER A 129 7.41 -5.35 18.05
CA SER A 129 8.70 -4.70 18.26
C SER A 129 9.05 -3.70 17.15
N TRP A 130 8.37 -3.77 16.00
CA TRP A 130 8.59 -2.87 14.90
C TRP A 130 8.01 -1.47 15.19
N SER A 131 8.85 -0.46 15.19
CA SER A 131 8.50 0.92 15.52
C SER A 131 9.29 1.90 14.64
N PRO A 132 8.87 2.11 13.37
CA PRO A 132 9.59 2.96 12.41
C PRO A 132 9.39 4.47 12.67
N GLY A 133 8.62 4.82 13.69
CA GLY A 133 8.18 6.18 13.96
C GLY A 133 6.83 6.49 13.32
N LYS A 134 6.57 7.79 13.13
CA LYS A 134 5.31 8.27 12.54
C LYS A 134 5.55 8.98 11.23
N PHE A 135 4.48 9.01 10.41
CA PHE A 135 4.49 9.51 9.06
C PHE A 135 3.32 10.46 8.82
N ASP A 136 3.51 11.39 7.92
CA ASP A 136 2.46 12.30 7.45
C ASP A 136 1.50 11.57 6.51
N ILE A 137 2.04 10.63 5.71
CA ILE A 137 1.28 9.84 4.75
C ILE A 137 1.65 8.36 4.89
N VAL A 138 0.64 7.50 5.00
CA VAL A 138 0.77 6.04 4.92
C VAL A 138 0.06 5.58 3.65
N LEU A 139 0.73 4.77 2.84
CA LEU A 139 0.23 4.24 1.58
C LEU A 139 0.05 2.73 1.65
N ASP A 140 -0.97 2.22 0.98
CA ASP A 140 -1.21 0.79 0.75
C ASP A 140 -1.83 0.60 -0.63
N LYS A 141 -1.13 -0.08 -1.53
CA LYS A 141 -1.62 -0.44 -2.86
C LYS A 141 -1.70 -1.97 -2.97
N GLY A 142 -2.81 -2.57 -2.48
CA GLY A 142 -3.06 -4.02 -2.55
C GLY A 142 -2.42 -4.85 -1.44
N THR A 143 -1.77 -4.24 -0.47
CA THR A 143 -1.12 -4.98 0.62
C THR A 143 -2.13 -5.57 1.59
N LEU A 144 -3.14 -4.82 1.99
CA LEU A 144 -4.25 -5.37 2.78
C LEU A 144 -4.91 -6.56 2.05
N ASP A 145 -5.06 -6.48 0.73
CA ASP A 145 -5.60 -7.57 -0.09
C ASP A 145 -4.79 -8.85 0.08
N ALA A 146 -3.46 -8.76 -0.06
CA ALA A 146 -2.55 -9.90 0.06
C ALA A 146 -2.55 -10.48 1.48
N ILE A 147 -2.40 -9.64 2.51
CA ILE A 147 -2.34 -10.13 3.90
C ILE A 147 -3.68 -10.68 4.40
N ALA A 148 -4.81 -10.19 3.91
CA ALA A 148 -6.12 -10.75 4.24
C ALA A 148 -6.29 -12.19 3.73
N LEU A 149 -5.59 -12.55 2.65
CA LEU A 149 -5.54 -13.92 2.09
C LEU A 149 -4.61 -14.87 2.88
N SER A 150 -3.88 -14.39 3.88
CA SER A 150 -2.92 -15.21 4.63
C SER A 150 -3.58 -16.20 5.61
N GLY A 151 -4.81 -15.92 6.04
CA GLY A 151 -5.44 -16.61 7.14
C GLY A 151 -4.75 -16.39 8.49
N LYS A 152 -3.82 -15.42 8.60
CA LYS A 152 -3.09 -15.09 9.84
C LYS A 152 -4.08 -14.73 10.95
N LYS A 153 -3.89 -15.35 12.11
CA LYS A 153 -4.66 -15.07 13.30
C LYS A 153 -3.79 -14.45 14.39
N PHE A 154 -4.39 -13.58 15.15
CA PHE A 154 -3.82 -12.90 16.32
C PHE A 154 -4.50 -13.35 17.60
N ALA A 155 -4.11 -12.82 18.74
CA ALA A 155 -4.74 -13.10 20.01
C ALA A 155 -6.27 -12.88 19.96
N ASN A 156 -7.03 -13.73 20.65
CA ASN A 156 -8.50 -13.74 20.67
C ASN A 156 -9.14 -13.99 19.28
N ASP A 157 -8.51 -14.85 18.48
CA ASP A 157 -8.98 -15.24 17.12
C ASP A 157 -9.19 -14.06 16.16
N LYS A 158 -8.65 -12.88 16.45
CA LYS A 158 -8.68 -11.74 15.55
C LYS A 158 -7.95 -12.06 14.24
N THR A 159 -8.50 -11.61 13.15
CA THR A 159 -7.89 -11.70 11.81
C THR A 159 -7.13 -10.42 11.48
N VAL A 160 -6.49 -10.38 10.33
CA VAL A 160 -5.79 -9.19 9.81
C VAL A 160 -6.70 -7.97 9.79
N ILE A 161 -7.91 -8.12 9.25
CA ILE A 161 -8.88 -7.01 9.14
C ILE A 161 -9.31 -6.44 10.49
N ASP A 162 -9.28 -7.25 11.56
CA ASP A 162 -9.65 -6.81 12.92
C ASP A 162 -8.55 -5.98 13.60
N VAL A 163 -7.31 -6.03 13.11
CA VAL A 163 -6.16 -5.37 13.74
C VAL A 163 -5.49 -4.33 12.85
N TYR A 164 -5.81 -4.33 11.56
CA TYR A 164 -5.13 -3.49 10.56
C TYR A 164 -5.20 -2.00 10.88
N SER A 165 -6.40 -1.48 11.19
CA SER A 165 -6.59 -0.08 11.58
C SER A 165 -5.71 0.35 12.75
N THR A 166 -5.45 -0.55 13.71
CA THR A 166 -4.56 -0.28 14.85
C THR A 166 -3.09 -0.07 14.41
N VAL A 167 -2.64 -0.80 13.38
CA VAL A 167 -1.31 -0.61 12.78
C VAL A 167 -1.23 0.75 12.13
N ILE A 168 -2.23 1.11 11.31
CA ILE A 168 -2.29 2.40 10.61
C ILE A 168 -2.31 3.56 11.60
N GLU A 169 -3.12 3.48 12.66
CA GLU A 169 -3.16 4.53 13.69
C GLU A 169 -1.81 4.77 14.37
N LYS A 170 -1.02 3.72 14.58
CA LYS A 170 0.31 3.85 15.20
C LYS A 170 1.30 4.55 14.27
N LEU A 171 1.20 4.32 12.96
CA LEU A 171 2.10 4.87 11.97
C LEU A 171 1.82 6.33 11.63
N LEU A 172 0.59 6.82 11.79
CA LEU A 172 0.22 8.16 11.39
C LEU A 172 0.49 9.21 12.48
N GLU A 173 0.94 10.38 12.05
CA GLU A 173 0.86 11.62 12.83
C GLU A 173 -0.61 12.07 12.97
N SER A 174 -0.92 12.95 13.94
CA SER A 174 -2.22 13.63 13.99
C SER A 174 -2.37 14.56 12.78
N GLY A 175 -3.50 14.49 12.09
CA GLY A 175 -3.71 15.16 10.80
C GLY A 175 -3.05 14.46 9.61
N GLY A 176 -2.34 13.36 9.81
CA GLY A 176 -1.78 12.53 8.74
C GLY A 176 -2.86 11.73 8.01
N ILE A 177 -2.56 11.31 6.80
CA ILE A 177 -3.50 10.58 5.95
C ILE A 177 -3.05 9.15 5.70
N PHE A 178 -4.03 8.25 5.57
CA PHE A 178 -3.86 6.90 5.06
C PHE A 178 -4.59 6.79 3.73
N LEU A 179 -3.87 6.52 2.65
CA LEU A 179 -4.43 6.29 1.32
C LEU A 179 -4.27 4.81 0.97
N ILE A 180 -5.39 4.13 0.78
CA ILE A 180 -5.43 2.70 0.45
C ILE A 180 -6.18 2.43 -0.83
N THR A 181 -5.62 1.53 -1.66
CA THR A 181 -6.25 0.95 -2.86
C THR A 181 -6.40 -0.56 -2.70
N SER A 182 -7.58 -1.08 -3.00
CA SER A 182 -7.92 -2.50 -2.89
C SER A 182 -8.73 -3.00 -4.08
N CYS A 183 -8.52 -4.28 -4.44
CA CYS A 183 -9.36 -5.01 -5.40
C CYS A 183 -10.22 -6.10 -4.76
N ASN A 184 -9.92 -6.50 -3.52
CA ASN A 184 -10.64 -7.58 -2.83
C ASN A 184 -11.77 -7.08 -1.94
N PHE A 185 -11.78 -5.78 -1.62
CA PHE A 185 -12.78 -5.15 -0.77
C PHE A 185 -13.52 -4.05 -1.52
N THR A 186 -14.81 -3.99 -1.34
CA THR A 186 -15.61 -2.83 -1.77
C THR A 186 -15.24 -1.60 -0.94
N GLU A 187 -15.56 -0.40 -1.44
CA GLU A 187 -15.33 0.85 -0.71
C GLU A 187 -15.94 0.80 0.70
N GLN A 188 -17.17 0.28 0.82
CA GLN A 188 -17.83 0.20 2.13
C GLN A 188 -17.16 -0.79 3.09
N GLU A 189 -16.65 -1.91 2.58
CA GLU A 189 -15.88 -2.88 3.37
C GLU A 189 -14.56 -2.28 3.82
N LEU A 190 -13.81 -1.57 2.95
CA LEU A 190 -12.62 -0.84 3.34
C LEU A 190 -12.90 0.19 4.45
N ILE A 191 -13.98 0.95 4.31
CA ILE A 191 -14.40 1.92 5.33
C ILE A 191 -14.66 1.20 6.66
N ASN A 192 -15.36 0.08 6.64
CA ASN A 192 -15.67 -0.69 7.85
C ASN A 192 -14.42 -1.29 8.51
N ILE A 193 -13.41 -1.67 7.72
CA ILE A 193 -12.14 -2.25 8.21
C ILE A 193 -11.24 -1.17 8.82
N VAL A 194 -11.16 -0.02 8.17
CA VAL A 194 -10.15 1.00 8.50
C VAL A 194 -10.67 2.08 9.44
N GLN A 195 -11.96 2.48 9.31
CA GLN A 195 -12.50 3.58 10.08
C GLN A 195 -12.59 3.24 11.56
N THR A 196 -12.10 4.16 12.40
CA THR A 196 -12.16 4.08 13.86
C THR A 196 -12.65 5.41 14.44
N ASP A 197 -12.58 5.56 15.76
CA ASP A 197 -12.85 6.86 16.38
C ASP A 197 -11.83 7.92 15.97
N ARG A 198 -10.61 7.51 15.62
CA ARG A 198 -9.50 8.39 15.24
C ARG A 198 -9.23 8.46 13.74
N LEU A 199 -9.55 7.41 12.98
CA LEU A 199 -9.39 7.38 11.52
C LEU A 199 -10.76 7.64 10.88
N LYS A 200 -10.90 8.74 10.18
CA LYS A 200 -12.15 9.13 9.50
C LYS A 200 -11.95 9.21 8.00
N VAL A 201 -12.93 8.75 7.25
CA VAL A 201 -12.94 8.94 5.79
C VAL A 201 -12.80 10.42 5.49
N TRP A 202 -11.87 10.75 4.61
CA TRP A 202 -11.63 12.11 4.13
C TRP A 202 -12.06 12.30 2.69
N LYS A 203 -11.43 11.58 1.75
CA LYS A 203 -11.72 11.66 0.31
C LYS A 203 -11.71 10.27 -0.33
N ARG A 204 -12.10 10.19 -1.59
CA ARG A 204 -12.09 8.97 -2.41
C ARG A 204 -11.50 9.26 -3.76
N ILE A 205 -10.89 8.27 -4.38
CA ILE A 205 -10.50 8.32 -5.79
C ILE A 205 -11.60 7.67 -6.61
N ASN A 206 -12.05 8.34 -7.67
CA ASN A 206 -13.06 7.81 -8.56
C ASN A 206 -12.41 6.98 -9.68
N TYR A 207 -12.89 5.77 -9.89
CA TYR A 207 -12.50 4.88 -10.97
C TYR A 207 -13.60 4.75 -12.02
N PRO A 208 -13.26 4.34 -13.27
CA PRO A 208 -14.25 4.02 -14.27
C PRO A 208 -15.21 2.94 -13.76
N VAL A 209 -16.51 3.17 -14.00
CA VAL A 209 -17.57 2.22 -13.63
C VAL A 209 -17.86 1.34 -14.82
N TYR A 210 -17.76 0.03 -14.63
CA TYR A 210 -18.13 -0.97 -15.63
C TYR A 210 -19.54 -1.48 -15.35
N GLU A 211 -20.29 -1.77 -16.40
CA GLU A 211 -21.60 -2.39 -16.29
C GLU A 211 -21.56 -3.79 -16.91
N PHE A 212 -21.89 -4.80 -16.14
CA PHE A 212 -21.95 -6.19 -16.58
C PHE A 212 -23.27 -6.82 -16.09
N GLY A 213 -24.06 -7.33 -17.02
CA GLY A 213 -25.34 -7.97 -16.68
C GLY A 213 -26.34 -7.06 -15.94
N GLY A 214 -26.28 -5.74 -16.18
CA GLY A 214 -27.13 -4.76 -15.49
C GLY A 214 -26.65 -4.36 -14.09
N VAL A 215 -25.50 -4.88 -13.63
CA VAL A 215 -24.85 -4.50 -12.37
C VAL A 215 -23.67 -3.58 -12.67
N LYS A 216 -23.62 -2.43 -11.98
CA LYS A 216 -22.53 -1.46 -12.07
C LYS A 216 -21.54 -1.68 -10.93
N GLY A 217 -20.26 -1.59 -11.23
CA GLY A 217 -19.18 -1.69 -10.24
C GLY A 217 -17.84 -1.20 -10.77
N THR A 218 -16.90 -1.07 -9.87
CA THR A 218 -15.48 -0.81 -10.17
C THR A 218 -14.69 -2.08 -9.87
N THR A 219 -13.55 -2.26 -10.51
CA THR A 219 -12.64 -3.39 -10.26
C THR A 219 -11.75 -3.17 -9.06
N ILE A 220 -11.52 -1.91 -8.71
CA ILE A 220 -10.76 -1.46 -7.53
C ILE A 220 -11.45 -0.26 -6.89
N CYS A 221 -11.11 0.03 -5.65
CA CYS A 221 -11.50 1.26 -4.97
C CYS A 221 -10.34 1.84 -4.18
N SER A 222 -10.30 3.17 -4.02
CA SER A 222 -9.34 3.87 -3.18
C SER A 222 -10.02 4.83 -2.23
N VAL A 223 -9.60 4.77 -0.97
CA VAL A 223 -10.14 5.62 0.09
C VAL A 223 -9.00 6.27 0.85
N ALA A 224 -9.11 7.56 1.07
CA ALA A 224 -8.24 8.33 1.93
C ALA A 224 -8.91 8.56 3.29
N PHE A 225 -8.18 8.25 4.35
CA PHE A 225 -8.60 8.48 5.74
C PHE A 225 -7.68 9.51 6.37
N VAL A 226 -8.21 10.34 7.27
CA VAL A 226 -7.43 11.28 8.08
C VAL A 226 -7.44 10.85 9.54
N LYS A 227 -6.29 10.92 10.20
CA LYS A 227 -6.16 10.72 11.63
C LYS A 227 -6.47 12.02 12.37
N GLN A 228 -7.50 11.98 13.20
CA GLN A 228 -7.89 13.04 14.11
C GLN A 228 -7.06 13.05 15.39
#